data_3eb61da287d596da65e47efdb69269f5
#
_entry.id   3eb61da287d596da65e47efdb69269f5
#
_cell.length_a   1.000
_cell.length_b   1.000
_cell.length_c   1.000
_cell.angle_alpha   90.00
_cell.angle_beta   90.00
_cell.angle_gamma   90.00
#
_symmetry.space_group_name_H-M   'P 1'
#
loop_
_entity.id
_entity.type
_entity.pdbx_description
1 polymer ?
#
loop_
_entity_poly.entity_id
_entity_poly.type
_entity_poly.pdbx_seq_one_letter_code
_entity_poly.pdbx_strand_id
1 'polypeptide(L)'
;MSLDNSRIIAFDLETTGTNTSTDQIVQIAYGYYENGELKDSVTKMFKPTIPINPGAQRVHGISMEKLENEPLFVSEAAEIREIFSNAEGFMGYNVGFDISVIQAEFERSGVPQLDLNNVAIYDAYLIWTKNEGRSLSHAVERFLGKPMEGAHDALADITATVNVFDKMVEEFSMNDYSGNDFTAIFKGNKVDFGGTFRWEDNEVVLGIGKHKGTRAVDVASKSNYLQWIMKSDFASDAKAIARKAILLHHEPLAFKEWVYHHYGKPSQ
;
A
#
# COMPACT_ATOMS: atom_id res chain seq x y z
N MET A 1 -12.36 20.15 -4.78
CA MET A 1 -11.00 19.98 -4.25
C MET A 1 -10.03 20.04 -5.40
N SER A 2 -9.09 20.96 -5.38
CA SER A 2 -7.95 20.93 -6.29
C SER A 2 -6.85 20.21 -5.51
N LEU A 3 -6.74 18.87 -5.66
CA LEU A 3 -5.49 18.19 -5.38
C LEU A 3 -4.55 18.77 -6.42
N ASP A 4 -3.77 19.80 -6.03
CA ASP A 4 -2.91 20.57 -6.93
C ASP A 4 -2.24 19.65 -7.94
N ASN A 5 -2.12 20.07 -9.19
CA ASN A 5 -1.46 19.48 -10.35
C ASN A 5 -0.48 18.29 -10.13
N SER A 6 -0.66 17.59 -9.02
CA SER A 6 0.12 16.45 -8.58
C SER A 6 -0.20 15.26 -9.47
N ARG A 7 0.81 14.57 -9.95
CA ARG A 7 0.65 13.30 -10.68
C ARG A 7 0.25 12.20 -9.68
N ILE A 8 -1.05 12.08 -9.43
CA ILE A 8 -1.61 11.06 -8.56
C ILE A 8 -1.99 9.85 -9.41
N ILE A 9 -1.45 8.68 -9.11
CA ILE A 9 -1.83 7.41 -9.72
C ILE A 9 -2.85 6.73 -8.81
N ALA A 10 -4.08 6.53 -9.31
CA ALA A 10 -5.05 5.63 -8.71
C ALA A 10 -4.80 4.23 -9.25
N PHE A 11 -4.71 3.22 -8.40
CA PHE A 11 -4.47 1.85 -8.83
C PHE A 11 -5.04 0.82 -7.86
N ASP A 12 -5.23 -0.39 -8.41
CA ASP A 12 -5.72 -1.56 -7.69
C ASP A 12 -5.11 -2.82 -8.27
N LEU A 13 -4.94 -3.86 -7.45
CA LEU A 13 -4.31 -5.11 -7.83
C LEU A 13 -5.22 -6.30 -7.52
N GLU A 14 -5.31 -7.23 -8.47
CA GLU A 14 -5.76 -8.58 -8.18
C GLU A 14 -4.54 -9.51 -8.05
N THR A 15 -4.59 -10.43 -7.09
CA THR A 15 -3.43 -11.21 -6.68
C THR A 15 -3.75 -12.69 -6.53
N THR A 16 -2.71 -13.53 -6.48
CA THR A 16 -2.87 -14.98 -6.21
C THR A 16 -3.38 -15.29 -4.80
N GLY A 17 -3.35 -14.32 -3.88
CA GLY A 17 -3.79 -14.46 -2.49
C GLY A 17 -3.54 -13.18 -1.69
N THR A 18 -3.55 -13.28 -0.35
CA THR A 18 -3.50 -12.11 0.55
C THR A 18 -2.14 -11.91 1.24
N ASN A 19 -1.16 -12.74 0.95
CA ASN A 19 0.18 -12.60 1.52
C ASN A 19 1.03 -11.65 0.67
N THR A 20 1.22 -10.43 1.12
CA THR A 20 1.90 -9.37 0.38
C THR A 20 3.36 -9.66 0.03
N SER A 21 4.00 -10.64 0.69
CA SER A 21 5.41 -10.98 0.44
C SER A 21 5.59 -12.14 -0.55
N THR A 22 4.60 -13.01 -0.70
CA THR A 22 4.70 -14.23 -1.52
C THR A 22 3.70 -14.31 -2.66
N ASP A 23 2.53 -13.70 -2.50
CA ASP A 23 1.52 -13.68 -3.55
C ASP A 23 1.94 -12.77 -4.71
N GLN A 24 1.43 -13.06 -5.89
CA GLN A 24 1.82 -12.44 -7.14
C GLN A 24 0.64 -11.68 -7.76
N ILE A 25 0.96 -10.62 -8.50
CA ILE A 25 -0.03 -9.85 -9.25
C ILE A 25 -0.54 -10.70 -10.43
N VAL A 26 -1.86 -10.81 -10.56
CA VAL A 26 -2.53 -11.40 -11.71
C VAL A 26 -3.22 -10.35 -12.58
N GLN A 27 -3.58 -9.21 -12.01
CA GLN A 27 -4.08 -8.04 -12.73
C GLN A 27 -3.61 -6.78 -12.02
N ILE A 28 -3.27 -5.76 -12.80
CA ILE A 28 -3.08 -4.39 -12.34
C ILE A 28 -3.98 -3.48 -13.16
N ALA A 29 -4.72 -2.59 -12.50
CA ALA A 29 -5.36 -1.45 -13.12
C ALA A 29 -4.80 -0.17 -12.50
N TYR A 30 -4.45 0.81 -13.34
CA TYR A 30 -4.00 2.12 -12.89
C TYR A 30 -4.40 3.22 -13.87
N GLY A 31 -4.45 4.44 -13.39
CA GLY A 31 -4.71 5.64 -14.18
C GLY A 31 -4.40 6.88 -13.38
N TYR A 32 -4.46 8.05 -14.03
CA TYR A 32 -4.18 9.33 -13.39
C TYR A 32 -5.47 9.96 -12.85
N TYR A 33 -5.41 10.40 -11.60
CA TYR A 33 -6.49 11.20 -11.01
C TYR A 33 -6.37 12.65 -11.46
N GLU A 34 -7.41 13.17 -12.10
CA GLU A 34 -7.53 14.57 -12.47
C GLU A 34 -8.94 15.09 -12.17
N ASN A 35 -9.06 16.01 -11.19
CA ASN A 35 -10.31 16.69 -10.87
C ASN A 35 -11.53 15.76 -10.64
N GLY A 36 -11.34 14.63 -9.97
CA GLY A 36 -12.39 13.66 -9.71
C GLY A 36 -12.61 12.63 -10.81
N GLU A 37 -11.82 12.65 -11.87
CA GLU A 37 -11.90 11.71 -12.99
C GLU A 37 -10.63 10.85 -13.08
N LEU A 38 -10.82 9.61 -13.51
CA LEU A 38 -9.71 8.71 -13.86
C LEU A 38 -9.38 8.92 -15.35
N LYS A 39 -8.16 9.35 -15.65
CA LYS A 39 -7.65 9.56 -17.01
C LYS A 39 -6.60 8.52 -17.36
N ASP A 40 -6.44 8.28 -18.67
CA ASP A 40 -5.41 7.41 -19.23
C ASP A 40 -5.28 6.07 -18.52
N SER A 41 -6.43 5.44 -18.21
CA SER A 41 -6.46 4.18 -17.46
C SER A 41 -5.97 3.02 -18.31
N VAL A 42 -5.19 2.15 -17.67
CA VAL A 42 -4.60 0.94 -18.25
C VAL A 42 -4.95 -0.23 -17.35
N THR A 43 -5.27 -1.38 -17.98
CA THR A 43 -5.39 -2.67 -17.29
C THR A 43 -4.45 -3.66 -17.95
N LYS A 44 -3.63 -4.34 -17.16
CA LYS A 44 -2.71 -5.39 -17.62
C LYS A 44 -2.93 -6.66 -16.82
N MET A 45 -2.85 -7.80 -17.47
CA MET A 45 -2.92 -9.12 -16.86
C MET A 45 -1.57 -9.80 -16.89
N PHE A 46 -1.29 -10.63 -15.88
CA PHE A 46 -0.02 -11.34 -15.76
C PHE A 46 -0.23 -12.80 -15.40
N LYS A 47 0.56 -13.66 -16.02
CA LYS A 47 0.63 -15.06 -15.62
C LYS A 47 1.49 -15.20 -14.38
N PRO A 48 0.94 -15.66 -13.24
CA PRO A 48 1.74 -15.92 -12.05
C PRO A 48 2.55 -17.20 -12.21
N THR A 49 3.64 -17.32 -11.43
CA THR A 49 4.46 -18.54 -11.36
C THR A 49 4.02 -19.47 -10.23
N ILE A 50 3.04 -19.08 -9.44
CA ILE A 50 2.43 -19.85 -8.36
C ILE A 50 0.93 -20.02 -8.59
N PRO A 51 0.29 -21.03 -8.00
CA PRO A 51 -1.16 -21.22 -8.13
C PRO A 51 -1.94 -20.06 -7.51
N ILE A 52 -3.08 -19.71 -8.12
CA ILE A 52 -4.03 -18.77 -7.53
C ILE A 52 -4.77 -19.49 -6.38
N ASN A 53 -4.82 -18.86 -5.21
CA ASN A 53 -5.60 -19.35 -4.09
C ASN A 53 -7.09 -19.40 -4.48
N PRO A 54 -7.81 -20.53 -4.22
CA PRO A 54 -9.23 -20.62 -4.53
C PRO A 54 -10.10 -19.54 -3.90
N GLY A 55 -9.67 -18.99 -2.77
CA GLY A 55 -10.32 -17.84 -2.14
C GLY A 55 -10.21 -16.57 -2.98
N ALA A 56 -8.99 -16.24 -3.43
CA ALA A 56 -8.72 -15.12 -4.31
C ALA A 56 -9.46 -15.27 -5.65
N GLN A 57 -9.37 -16.44 -6.27
CA GLN A 57 -10.07 -16.71 -7.52
C GLN A 57 -11.60 -16.54 -7.42
N ARG A 58 -12.20 -16.88 -6.28
CA ARG A 58 -13.65 -16.63 -6.06
C ARG A 58 -13.99 -15.15 -5.97
N VAL A 59 -13.06 -14.32 -5.50
CA VAL A 59 -13.24 -12.87 -5.37
C VAL A 59 -13.16 -12.18 -6.73
N HIS A 60 -12.04 -12.32 -7.44
CA HIS A 60 -11.79 -11.59 -8.69
C HIS A 60 -12.18 -12.38 -9.97
N GLY A 61 -12.47 -13.68 -9.88
CA GLY A 61 -12.93 -14.49 -11.03
C GLY A 61 -11.85 -14.81 -12.08
N ILE A 62 -10.58 -14.49 -11.82
CA ILE A 62 -9.47 -14.74 -12.75
C ILE A 62 -8.94 -16.14 -12.48
N SER A 63 -8.89 -16.98 -13.51
CA SER A 63 -8.35 -18.34 -13.43
C SER A 63 -6.95 -18.43 -14.06
N MET A 64 -6.19 -19.46 -13.67
CA MET A 64 -4.89 -19.77 -14.30
C MET A 64 -5.01 -20.00 -15.82
N GLU A 65 -6.11 -20.59 -16.27
CA GLU A 65 -6.40 -20.82 -17.68
C GLU A 65 -6.55 -19.48 -18.45
N LYS A 66 -7.25 -18.49 -17.85
CA LYS A 66 -7.39 -17.16 -18.45
C LYS A 66 -6.04 -16.46 -18.62
N LEU A 67 -5.08 -16.75 -17.76
CA LEU A 67 -3.76 -16.15 -17.75
C LEU A 67 -2.70 -16.95 -18.52
N GLU A 68 -3.07 -18.05 -19.17
CA GLU A 68 -2.08 -18.98 -19.77
C GLU A 68 -1.16 -18.30 -20.77
N ASN A 69 -1.68 -17.35 -21.55
CA ASN A 69 -0.95 -16.64 -22.60
C ASN A 69 -0.52 -15.22 -22.19
N GLU A 70 -0.76 -14.82 -20.94
CA GLU A 70 -0.37 -13.51 -20.46
C GLU A 70 1.14 -13.47 -20.12
N PRO A 71 1.79 -12.31 -20.22
CA PRO A 71 3.20 -12.17 -19.87
C PRO A 71 3.42 -12.41 -18.37
N LEU A 72 4.64 -12.71 -17.98
CA LEU A 72 5.06 -12.67 -16.58
C LEU A 72 5.24 -11.20 -16.15
N PHE A 73 4.93 -10.85 -14.90
CA PHE A 73 5.11 -9.49 -14.37
C PHE A 73 6.53 -8.95 -14.57
N VAL A 74 7.55 -9.80 -14.43
CA VAL A 74 8.96 -9.42 -14.60
C VAL A 74 9.27 -8.81 -15.97
N SER A 75 8.53 -9.16 -17.00
CA SER A 75 8.75 -8.61 -18.36
C SER A 75 8.35 -7.13 -18.49
N GLU A 76 7.46 -6.65 -17.64
CA GLU A 76 6.96 -5.28 -17.63
C GLU A 76 7.29 -4.50 -16.34
N ALA A 77 7.93 -5.16 -15.39
CA ALA A 77 8.22 -4.59 -14.07
C ALA A 77 8.99 -3.27 -14.13
N ALA A 78 9.96 -3.16 -15.04
CA ALA A 78 10.77 -1.94 -15.20
C ALA A 78 9.94 -0.76 -15.74
N GLU A 79 9.06 -1.00 -16.72
CA GLU A 79 8.15 0.00 -17.28
C GLU A 79 7.14 0.48 -16.21
N ILE A 80 6.49 -0.47 -15.53
CA ILE A 80 5.53 -0.15 -14.48
C ILE A 80 6.21 0.65 -13.36
N ARG A 81 7.41 0.22 -12.96
CA ARG A 81 8.17 0.92 -11.93
C ARG A 81 8.52 2.35 -12.36
N GLU A 82 8.88 2.58 -13.62
CA GLU A 82 9.17 3.92 -14.14
C GLU A 82 7.93 4.82 -14.08
N ILE A 83 6.76 4.32 -14.51
CA ILE A 83 5.48 5.03 -14.41
C ILE A 83 5.20 5.41 -12.95
N PHE A 84 5.26 4.45 -12.04
CA PHE A 84 4.95 4.66 -10.64
C PHE A 84 5.98 5.55 -9.91
N SER A 85 7.26 5.53 -10.31
CA SER A 85 8.29 6.39 -9.72
C SER A 85 8.12 7.86 -10.04
N ASN A 86 7.35 8.19 -11.08
CA ASN A 86 7.02 9.56 -11.46
C ASN A 86 5.77 10.09 -10.74
N ALA A 87 5.11 9.28 -9.92
CA ALA A 87 3.93 9.70 -9.16
C ALA A 87 4.33 10.56 -7.94
N GLU A 88 3.55 11.59 -7.68
CA GLU A 88 3.62 12.42 -6.48
C GLU A 88 2.63 11.93 -5.41
N GLY A 89 1.69 11.07 -5.81
CA GLY A 89 0.73 10.44 -4.91
C GLY A 89 0.19 9.12 -5.43
N PHE A 90 -0.21 8.24 -4.51
CA PHE A 90 -0.93 7.02 -4.79
C PHE A 90 -2.31 7.08 -4.16
N MET A 91 -3.32 6.66 -4.92
CA MET A 91 -4.72 6.61 -4.49
C MET A 91 -5.26 5.18 -4.62
N GLY A 92 -6.01 4.72 -3.63
CA GLY A 92 -6.67 3.42 -3.69
C GLY A 92 -7.58 3.18 -2.48
N TYR A 93 -8.16 1.99 -2.40
CA TYR A 93 -9.00 1.55 -1.29
C TYR A 93 -8.28 0.47 -0.49
N ASN A 94 -7.76 0.79 0.69
CA ASN A 94 -6.81 -0.03 1.44
C ASN A 94 -5.47 -0.22 0.68
N VAL A 95 -5.06 0.83 0.00
CA VAL A 95 -3.92 0.86 -0.93
C VAL A 95 -2.59 0.42 -0.32
N GLY A 96 -2.50 0.35 1.00
CA GLY A 96 -1.32 -0.19 1.69
C GLY A 96 -1.04 -1.66 1.35
N PHE A 97 -2.08 -2.45 1.06
CA PHE A 97 -1.94 -3.81 0.56
C PHE A 97 -1.29 -3.81 -0.83
N ASP A 98 -1.84 -3.03 -1.76
CA ASP A 98 -1.37 -2.95 -3.14
C ASP A 98 0.06 -2.42 -3.24
N ILE A 99 0.39 -1.38 -2.47
CA ILE A 99 1.76 -0.87 -2.37
C ILE A 99 2.71 -1.97 -1.89
N SER A 100 2.30 -2.75 -0.90
CA SER A 100 3.14 -3.83 -0.35
C SER A 100 3.37 -4.95 -1.37
N VAL A 101 2.34 -5.33 -2.12
CA VAL A 101 2.44 -6.36 -3.16
C VAL A 101 3.31 -5.90 -4.34
N ILE A 102 3.08 -4.68 -4.86
CA ILE A 102 3.85 -4.19 -6.01
C ILE A 102 5.34 -4.00 -5.65
N GLN A 103 5.65 -3.57 -4.43
CA GLN A 103 7.02 -3.50 -3.94
C GLN A 103 7.70 -4.88 -3.90
N ALA A 104 6.96 -5.91 -3.44
CA ALA A 104 7.46 -7.28 -3.44
C ALA A 104 7.65 -7.84 -4.86
N GLU A 105 6.78 -7.47 -5.83
CA GLU A 105 6.95 -7.83 -7.23
C GLU A 105 8.17 -7.16 -7.85
N PHE A 106 8.43 -5.89 -7.57
CA PHE A 106 9.66 -5.22 -8.03
C PHE A 106 10.90 -5.92 -7.48
N GLU A 107 10.92 -6.27 -6.19
CA GLU A 107 12.03 -7.02 -5.58
C GLU A 107 12.23 -8.38 -6.24
N ARG A 108 11.17 -9.17 -6.46
CA ARG A 108 11.23 -10.46 -7.17
C ARG A 108 11.71 -10.34 -8.61
N SER A 109 11.36 -9.24 -9.26
CA SER A 109 11.76 -8.95 -10.64
C SER A 109 13.18 -8.39 -10.77
N GLY A 110 13.89 -8.19 -9.65
CA GLY A 110 15.22 -7.57 -9.65
C GLY A 110 15.20 -6.07 -9.97
N VAL A 111 14.03 -5.43 -9.87
CA VAL A 111 13.83 -4.00 -10.08
C VAL A 111 13.85 -3.29 -8.72
N PRO A 112 14.50 -2.11 -8.61
CA PRO A 112 14.49 -1.36 -7.34
C PRO A 112 13.06 -1.01 -6.89
N GLN A 113 12.81 -1.13 -5.59
CA GLN A 113 11.55 -0.69 -5.00
C GLN A 113 11.34 0.83 -5.19
N LEU A 114 10.09 1.28 -5.09
CA LEU A 114 9.75 2.70 -5.12
C LEU A 114 10.23 3.39 -3.83
N ASP A 115 10.75 4.59 -3.97
CA ASP A 115 10.96 5.49 -2.83
C ASP A 115 9.64 6.21 -2.52
N LEU A 116 9.10 5.94 -1.34
CA LEU A 116 7.79 6.46 -0.90
C LEU A 116 7.90 7.64 0.07
N ASN A 117 9.12 8.15 0.32
CA ASN A 117 9.34 9.19 1.33
C ASN A 117 8.59 10.50 1.06
N ASN A 118 8.43 10.85 -0.22
CA ASN A 118 7.77 12.10 -0.64
C ASN A 118 6.50 11.84 -1.46
N VAL A 119 5.95 10.63 -1.40
CA VAL A 119 4.73 10.26 -2.11
C VAL A 119 3.54 10.38 -1.17
N ALA A 120 2.53 11.15 -1.55
CA ALA A 120 1.29 11.28 -0.80
C ALA A 120 0.44 10.00 -0.96
N ILE A 121 -0.19 9.53 0.12
CA ILE A 121 -1.06 8.36 0.09
C ILE A 121 -2.50 8.78 0.38
N TYR A 122 -3.38 8.52 -0.59
CA TYR A 122 -4.80 8.82 -0.56
C TYR A 122 -5.58 7.52 -0.39
N ASP A 123 -5.76 7.07 0.85
CA ASP A 123 -6.44 5.81 1.17
C ASP A 123 -7.90 6.06 1.57
N ALA A 124 -8.82 5.82 0.63
CA ALA A 124 -10.24 6.01 0.86
C ALA A 124 -10.80 5.06 1.93
N TYR A 125 -10.24 3.85 2.10
CA TYR A 125 -10.65 2.91 3.13
C TYR A 125 -10.39 3.46 4.54
N LEU A 126 -9.24 4.10 4.77
CA LEU A 126 -8.92 4.67 6.08
C LEU A 126 -9.82 5.85 6.42
N ILE A 127 -10.16 6.69 5.44
CA ILE A 127 -11.13 7.78 5.61
C ILE A 127 -12.50 7.20 5.94
N TRP A 128 -12.93 6.21 5.16
CA TRP A 128 -14.23 5.55 5.33
C TRP A 128 -14.35 4.85 6.69
N THR A 129 -13.39 3.99 7.05
CA THR A 129 -13.47 3.18 8.28
C THR A 129 -13.41 4.00 9.57
N LYS A 130 -12.94 5.23 9.48
CA LYS A 130 -12.99 6.16 10.61
C LYS A 130 -14.42 6.65 10.90
N ASN A 131 -15.29 6.65 9.89
CA ASN A 131 -16.61 7.26 9.96
C ASN A 131 -17.76 6.26 9.75
N GLU A 132 -17.58 5.22 8.94
CA GLU A 132 -18.67 4.34 8.50
C GLU A 132 -18.23 2.87 8.29
N GLY A 133 -18.97 2.09 7.48
CA GLY A 133 -18.68 0.68 7.17
C GLY A 133 -17.44 0.44 6.32
N ARG A 134 -17.14 -0.83 5.97
CA ARG A 134 -15.77 -1.24 5.58
C ARG A 134 -15.62 -1.77 4.15
N SER A 135 -16.63 -1.70 3.31
CA SER A 135 -16.51 -2.15 1.91
C SER A 135 -16.61 -0.99 0.92
N LEU A 136 -15.89 -1.09 -0.20
CA LEU A 136 -16.00 -0.11 -1.27
C LEU A 136 -17.44 -0.02 -1.81
N SER A 137 -18.11 -1.16 -1.99
CA SER A 137 -19.52 -1.18 -2.44
C SER A 137 -20.43 -0.41 -1.50
N HIS A 138 -20.22 -0.52 -0.18
CA HIS A 138 -20.94 0.26 0.81
C HIS A 138 -20.63 1.76 0.72
N ALA A 139 -19.36 2.10 0.49
CA ALA A 139 -18.97 3.48 0.27
C ALA A 139 -19.60 4.07 -1.00
N VAL A 140 -19.65 3.30 -2.09
CA VAL A 140 -20.32 3.70 -3.35
C VAL A 140 -21.80 3.96 -3.08
N GLU A 141 -22.49 3.05 -2.41
CA GLU A 141 -23.91 3.21 -2.08
C GLU A 141 -24.13 4.45 -1.18
N ARG A 142 -23.30 4.61 -0.16
CA ARG A 142 -23.39 5.71 0.81
C ARG A 142 -23.10 7.08 0.19
N PHE A 143 -22.03 7.22 -0.60
CA PHE A 143 -21.59 8.52 -1.11
C PHE A 143 -22.06 8.85 -2.51
N LEU A 144 -22.32 7.84 -3.34
CA LEU A 144 -22.77 8.04 -4.72
C LEU A 144 -24.27 7.72 -4.91
N GLY A 145 -24.94 7.17 -3.90
CA GLY A 145 -26.39 6.89 -3.93
C GLY A 145 -26.82 5.80 -4.91
N LYS A 146 -25.91 4.93 -5.34
CA LYS A 146 -26.17 3.87 -6.32
C LYS A 146 -25.40 2.60 -5.96
N PRO A 147 -25.88 1.40 -6.34
CA PRO A 147 -25.11 0.18 -6.15
C PRO A 147 -23.84 0.20 -6.98
N MET A 148 -22.78 -0.45 -6.48
CA MET A 148 -21.54 -0.62 -7.21
C MET A 148 -21.69 -1.70 -8.28
N GLU A 149 -21.38 -1.35 -9.52
CA GLU A 149 -21.32 -2.28 -10.64
C GLU A 149 -19.87 -2.74 -10.84
N GLY A 150 -19.66 -4.02 -11.19
CA GLY A 150 -18.34 -4.56 -11.48
C GLY A 150 -17.41 -4.67 -10.27
N ALA A 151 -17.93 -4.79 -9.05
CA ALA A 151 -17.10 -5.02 -7.86
C ALA A 151 -16.14 -6.21 -8.07
N HIS A 152 -14.89 -6.06 -7.60
CA HIS A 152 -13.79 -7.01 -7.79
C HIS A 152 -13.23 -7.07 -9.23
N ASP A 153 -13.50 -6.04 -10.04
CA ASP A 153 -12.72 -5.70 -11.22
C ASP A 153 -11.86 -4.48 -10.89
N ALA A 154 -10.56 -4.58 -11.06
CA ALA A 154 -9.62 -3.55 -10.62
C ALA A 154 -9.91 -2.17 -11.23
N LEU A 155 -10.30 -2.10 -12.51
CA LEU A 155 -10.64 -0.81 -13.15
C LEU A 155 -11.94 -0.23 -12.61
N ALA A 156 -12.95 -1.07 -12.35
CA ALA A 156 -14.20 -0.64 -11.72
C ALA A 156 -13.93 -0.14 -10.30
N ASP A 157 -13.09 -0.83 -9.54
CA ASP A 157 -12.76 -0.50 -8.15
C ASP A 157 -11.98 0.81 -8.04
N ILE A 158 -10.96 1.07 -8.87
CA ILE A 158 -10.27 2.38 -8.85
C ILE A 158 -11.17 3.52 -9.33
N THR A 159 -12.02 3.28 -10.32
CA THR A 159 -12.98 4.28 -10.78
C THR A 159 -13.96 4.66 -9.68
N ALA A 160 -14.50 3.66 -8.99
CA ALA A 160 -15.37 3.85 -7.83
C ALA A 160 -14.64 4.56 -6.69
N THR A 161 -13.38 4.18 -6.41
CA THR A 161 -12.54 4.79 -5.37
C THR A 161 -12.34 6.29 -5.61
N VAL A 162 -12.00 6.70 -6.83
CA VAL A 162 -11.83 8.12 -7.20
C VAL A 162 -13.11 8.91 -6.93
N ASN A 163 -14.25 8.42 -7.41
CA ASN A 163 -15.54 9.09 -7.23
C ASN A 163 -15.97 9.19 -5.76
N VAL A 164 -15.75 8.10 -5.00
CA VAL A 164 -16.05 8.06 -3.57
C VAL A 164 -15.13 8.99 -2.79
N PHE A 165 -13.82 9.01 -3.12
CA PHE A 165 -12.84 9.87 -2.45
C PHE A 165 -13.22 11.34 -2.52
N ASP A 166 -13.58 11.85 -3.71
CA ASP A 166 -14.00 13.24 -3.87
C ASP A 166 -15.23 13.58 -3.02
N LYS A 167 -16.22 12.67 -2.99
CA LYS A 167 -17.41 12.87 -2.18
C LYS A 167 -17.12 12.82 -0.67
N MET A 168 -16.21 11.94 -0.23
CA MET A 168 -15.77 11.90 1.16
C MET A 168 -15.07 13.20 1.56
N VAL A 169 -14.17 13.70 0.73
CA VAL A 169 -13.46 14.95 0.98
C VAL A 169 -14.42 16.13 1.12
N GLU A 170 -15.45 16.20 0.26
CA GLU A 170 -16.50 17.20 0.33
C GLU A 170 -17.32 17.06 1.64
N GLU A 171 -17.85 15.86 1.91
CA GLU A 171 -18.74 15.59 3.06
C GLU A 171 -18.01 15.76 4.41
N PHE A 172 -16.75 15.34 4.49
CA PHE A 172 -15.97 15.45 5.72
C PHE A 172 -15.19 16.77 5.87
N SER A 173 -15.49 17.76 5.00
CA SER A 173 -14.86 19.09 5.04
C SER A 173 -13.33 19.05 5.00
N MET A 174 -12.78 18.16 4.15
CA MET A 174 -11.34 17.96 3.99
C MET A 174 -10.77 18.72 2.76
N ASN A 175 -11.50 19.71 2.24
CA ASN A 175 -11.13 20.43 1.02
C ASN A 175 -9.80 21.19 1.12
N ASP A 176 -9.39 21.57 2.32
CA ASP A 176 -8.13 22.29 2.58
C ASP A 176 -6.96 21.33 2.89
N TYR A 177 -7.20 20.01 2.87
CA TYR A 177 -6.16 19.03 3.14
C TYR A 177 -5.16 18.96 1.99
N SER A 178 -3.88 19.03 2.33
CA SER A 178 -2.78 18.74 1.42
C SER A 178 -2.50 17.22 1.33
N GLY A 179 -1.68 16.81 0.38
CA GLY A 179 -1.21 15.42 0.30
C GLY A 179 -0.49 14.95 1.57
N ASN A 180 0.15 15.86 2.29
CA ASN A 180 0.79 15.54 3.58
C ASN A 180 -0.24 15.24 4.67
N ASP A 181 -1.40 15.92 4.68
CA ASP A 181 -2.46 15.66 5.65
C ASP A 181 -3.09 14.28 5.40
N PHE A 182 -3.36 13.91 4.14
CA PHE A 182 -3.83 12.56 3.79
C PHE A 182 -2.78 11.49 4.12
N THR A 183 -1.52 11.78 3.86
CA THR A 183 -0.42 10.87 4.23
C THR A 183 -0.32 10.69 5.75
N ALA A 184 -0.58 11.74 6.53
CA ALA A 184 -0.63 11.64 7.99
C ALA A 184 -1.79 10.76 8.47
N ILE A 185 -2.98 10.84 7.83
CA ILE A 185 -4.11 9.92 8.10
C ILE A 185 -3.69 8.47 7.82
N PHE A 186 -3.05 8.21 6.69
CA PHE A 186 -2.59 6.88 6.30
C PHE A 186 -1.52 6.33 7.26
N LYS A 187 -0.49 7.11 7.52
CA LYS A 187 0.62 6.68 8.38
C LYS A 187 0.20 6.54 9.84
N GLY A 188 -0.58 7.49 10.35
CA GLY A 188 -0.78 7.61 11.80
C GLY A 188 0.58 7.58 12.49
N ASN A 189 0.81 6.63 13.39
CA ASN A 189 2.11 6.39 14.00
C ASN A 189 2.91 5.23 13.38
N LYS A 190 2.50 4.69 12.23
CA LYS A 190 3.21 3.57 11.57
C LYS A 190 4.56 4.04 11.01
N VAL A 191 5.56 3.17 11.09
CA VAL A 191 6.83 3.31 10.39
C VAL A 191 6.76 2.58 9.05
N ASP A 192 6.48 1.27 9.08
CA ASP A 192 6.20 0.45 7.89
C ASP A 192 4.70 0.49 7.54
N PHE A 193 4.35 0.16 6.30
CA PHE A 193 2.95 0.18 5.85
C PHE A 193 2.04 -0.74 6.66
N GLY A 194 2.53 -1.90 7.09
CA GLY A 194 1.80 -2.86 7.91
C GLY A 194 1.67 -2.47 9.38
N GLY A 195 2.44 -1.48 9.85
CA GLY A 195 2.47 -1.06 11.25
C GLY A 195 3.11 -2.08 12.19
N THR A 196 3.98 -2.95 11.66
CA THR A 196 4.83 -3.84 12.44
C THR A 196 5.75 -3.05 13.36
N PHE A 197 6.21 -1.90 12.87
CA PHE A 197 6.94 -0.89 13.62
C PHE A 197 6.15 0.41 13.66
N ARG A 198 6.21 1.11 14.79
CA ARG A 198 5.47 2.34 15.04
C ARG A 198 6.35 3.38 15.73
N TRP A 199 5.97 4.64 15.60
CA TRP A 199 6.51 5.72 16.38
C TRP A 199 5.76 5.83 17.71
N GLU A 200 6.45 5.78 18.84
CA GLU A 200 5.95 6.14 20.19
C GLU A 200 7.04 6.93 20.87
N ASP A 201 6.69 8.09 21.44
CA ASP A 201 7.62 9.01 22.13
C ASP A 201 8.90 9.28 21.34
N ASN A 202 8.75 9.49 20.03
CA ASN A 202 9.86 9.71 19.11
C ASN A 202 10.87 8.52 19.01
N GLU A 203 10.45 7.33 19.39
CA GLU A 203 11.21 6.08 19.26
C GLU A 203 10.49 5.09 18.34
N VAL A 204 11.29 4.23 17.67
CA VAL A 204 10.74 3.16 16.83
C VAL A 204 10.49 1.93 17.70
N VAL A 205 9.22 1.61 17.91
CA VAL A 205 8.78 0.47 18.73
C VAL A 205 8.13 -0.61 17.87
N LEU A 206 8.02 -1.82 18.41
CA LEU A 206 7.20 -2.88 17.82
C LEU A 206 5.71 -2.50 17.96
N GLY A 207 4.95 -2.54 16.86
CA GLY A 207 3.50 -2.32 16.84
C GLY A 207 2.67 -3.58 17.12
N ILE A 208 3.32 -4.76 17.11
CA ILE A 208 2.64 -6.08 17.14
C ILE A 208 3.28 -7.05 18.13
N GLY A 209 2.53 -8.12 18.43
CA GLY A 209 2.99 -9.29 19.15
C GLY A 209 3.41 -9.01 20.60
N LYS A 210 4.17 -9.96 21.16
CA LYS A 210 4.57 -9.94 22.59
C LYS A 210 5.55 -8.81 22.97
N HIS A 211 6.15 -8.15 21.98
CA HIS A 211 7.08 -7.04 22.16
C HIS A 211 6.46 -5.69 21.77
N LYS A 212 5.14 -5.63 21.60
CA LYS A 212 4.44 -4.37 21.30
C LYS A 212 4.81 -3.28 22.31
N GLY A 213 5.12 -2.07 21.84
CA GLY A 213 5.57 -0.93 22.64
C GLY A 213 7.04 -0.97 23.06
N THR A 214 7.79 -2.04 22.74
CA THR A 214 9.23 -2.12 23.05
C THR A 214 10.04 -1.56 21.88
N ARG A 215 11.07 -0.76 22.18
CA ARG A 215 11.96 -0.20 21.13
C ARG A 215 12.59 -1.30 20.29
N ALA A 216 12.61 -1.13 18.98
CA ALA A 216 13.13 -2.12 18.05
C ALA A 216 14.59 -2.51 18.35
N VAL A 217 15.42 -1.54 18.71
CA VAL A 217 16.84 -1.77 19.07
C VAL A 217 16.99 -2.58 20.37
N ASP A 218 16.10 -2.42 21.34
CA ASP A 218 16.11 -3.19 22.59
C ASP A 218 15.65 -4.63 22.35
N VAL A 219 14.67 -4.84 21.48
CA VAL A 219 14.24 -6.17 21.04
C VAL A 219 15.38 -6.87 20.28
N ALA A 220 16.10 -6.14 19.42
CA ALA A 220 17.23 -6.66 18.67
C ALA A 220 18.35 -7.15 19.59
N SER A 221 18.63 -6.43 20.68
CA SER A 221 19.70 -6.78 21.64
C SER A 221 19.36 -7.92 22.59
N LYS A 222 18.05 -8.15 22.87
CA LYS A 222 17.60 -9.03 23.95
C LYS A 222 16.88 -10.29 23.47
N SER A 223 16.54 -10.41 22.18
CA SER A 223 15.76 -11.53 21.67
C SER A 223 15.99 -11.81 20.19
N ASN A 224 15.60 -13.01 19.76
CA ASN A 224 15.61 -13.39 18.33
C ASN A 224 14.30 -13.02 17.60
N TYR A 225 13.47 -12.12 18.17
CA TYR A 225 12.16 -11.80 17.60
C TYR A 225 12.26 -11.09 16.24
N LEU A 226 13.21 -10.18 16.08
CA LEU A 226 13.43 -9.52 14.78
C LEU A 226 13.98 -10.48 13.72
N GLN A 227 14.80 -11.47 14.11
CA GLN A 227 15.22 -12.55 13.20
C GLN A 227 14.03 -13.40 12.75
N TRP A 228 13.06 -13.63 13.64
CA TRP A 228 11.83 -14.31 13.30
C TRP A 228 10.99 -13.48 12.33
N ILE A 229 10.83 -12.15 12.54
CA ILE A 229 10.17 -11.26 11.58
C ILE A 229 10.81 -11.38 10.18
N MET A 230 12.14 -11.38 10.10
CA MET A 230 12.86 -11.50 8.82
C MET A 230 12.63 -12.82 8.09
N LYS A 231 12.33 -13.90 8.81
CA LYS A 231 12.13 -15.25 8.26
C LYS A 231 10.66 -15.61 8.05
N SER A 232 9.74 -14.84 8.60
CA SER A 232 8.30 -15.04 8.52
C SER A 232 7.66 -14.18 7.42
N ASP A 233 6.35 -14.35 7.21
CA ASP A 233 5.56 -13.65 6.19
C ASP A 233 5.24 -12.20 6.59
N PHE A 234 6.28 -11.39 6.74
CA PHE A 234 6.16 -9.95 6.89
C PHE A 234 6.52 -9.23 5.60
N ALA A 235 5.95 -8.05 5.41
CA ALA A 235 6.25 -7.19 4.28
C ALA A 235 7.75 -6.81 4.22
N SER A 236 8.24 -6.52 3.02
CA SER A 236 9.66 -6.24 2.76
C SER A 236 10.19 -5.04 3.55
N ASP A 237 9.38 -3.98 3.72
CA ASP A 237 9.70 -2.80 4.51
C ASP A 237 9.88 -3.14 6.00
N ALA A 238 8.97 -3.93 6.60
CA ALA A 238 9.12 -4.42 7.96
C ALA A 238 10.38 -5.27 8.14
N LYS A 239 10.70 -6.15 7.18
CA LYS A 239 11.94 -6.94 7.19
C LYS A 239 13.18 -6.06 7.07
N ALA A 240 13.15 -5.00 6.27
CA ALA A 240 14.24 -4.04 6.13
C ALA A 240 14.51 -3.30 7.45
N ILE A 241 13.45 -2.84 8.13
CA ILE A 241 13.55 -2.18 9.44
C ILE A 241 14.11 -3.16 10.49
N ALA A 242 13.58 -4.40 10.54
CA ALA A 242 14.07 -5.43 11.45
C ALA A 242 15.56 -5.72 11.26
N ARG A 243 16.00 -5.86 10.00
CA ARG A 243 17.42 -6.06 9.64
C ARG A 243 18.27 -4.89 10.10
N LYS A 244 17.81 -3.67 9.86
CA LYS A 244 18.54 -2.46 10.23
C LYS A 244 18.62 -2.28 11.75
N ALA A 245 17.54 -2.59 12.48
CA ALA A 245 17.53 -2.56 13.95
C ALA A 245 18.53 -3.58 14.52
N ILE A 246 18.64 -4.79 13.95
CA ILE A 246 19.64 -5.78 14.36
C ILE A 246 21.06 -5.25 14.09
N LEU A 247 21.30 -4.63 12.95
CA LEU A 247 22.61 -4.12 12.58
C LEU A 247 23.05 -2.96 13.49
N LEU A 248 22.14 -2.06 13.82
CA LEU A 248 22.42 -0.81 14.54
C LEU A 248 21.93 -0.81 16.00
N HIS A 249 21.69 -1.97 16.61
CA HIS A 249 21.15 -2.00 17.99
C HIS A 249 22.08 -1.36 19.04
N HIS A 250 23.38 -1.28 18.76
CA HIS A 250 24.35 -0.56 19.59
C HIS A 250 24.42 0.95 19.28
N GLU A 251 23.78 1.40 18.20
CA GLU A 251 23.76 2.78 17.72
C GLU A 251 22.31 3.27 17.51
N PRO A 252 21.51 3.43 18.60
CA PRO A 252 20.07 3.75 18.49
C PRO A 252 19.78 5.04 17.70
N LEU A 253 20.66 6.05 17.83
CA LEU A 253 20.51 7.30 17.08
C LEU A 253 20.71 7.10 15.57
N ALA A 254 21.73 6.35 15.17
CA ALA A 254 21.98 6.02 13.77
C ALA A 254 20.84 5.19 13.17
N PHE A 255 20.26 4.26 13.94
CA PHE A 255 19.07 3.53 13.54
C PHE A 255 17.87 4.48 13.31
N LYS A 256 17.62 5.38 14.26
CA LYS A 256 16.52 6.33 14.17
C LYS A 256 16.68 7.29 12.98
N GLU A 257 17.87 7.82 12.74
CA GLU A 257 18.18 8.66 11.60
C GLU A 257 17.96 7.92 10.28
N TRP A 258 18.38 6.65 10.21
CA TRP A 258 18.13 5.81 9.04
C TRP A 258 16.62 5.63 8.81
N VAL A 259 15.83 5.37 9.86
CA VAL A 259 14.38 5.26 9.74
C VAL A 259 13.76 6.60 9.30
N TYR A 260 14.20 7.74 9.84
CA TYR A 260 13.75 9.05 9.39
C TYR A 260 13.99 9.27 7.89
N HIS A 261 15.15 8.88 7.42
CA HIS A 261 15.52 9.06 6.02
C HIS A 261 14.67 8.21 5.08
N HIS A 262 14.35 6.95 5.47
CA HIS A 262 13.69 5.99 4.59
C HIS A 262 12.17 5.90 4.78
N TYR A 263 11.65 6.25 5.94
CA TYR A 263 10.23 6.07 6.29
C TYR A 263 9.57 7.35 6.82
N GLY A 264 10.31 8.43 6.92
CA GLY A 264 9.82 9.70 7.43
C GLY A 264 9.82 9.81 8.95
N LYS A 265 9.63 11.04 9.43
CA LYS A 265 9.52 11.37 10.87
C LYS A 265 8.14 11.02 11.41
N PRO A 266 8.00 10.87 12.75
CA PRO A 266 6.68 10.74 13.36
C PRO A 266 5.80 11.96 13.01
N SER A 267 4.51 11.70 12.76
CA SER A 267 3.52 12.77 12.64
C SER A 267 3.45 13.53 13.99
N GLN A 268 3.45 14.84 13.91
CA GLN A 268 3.32 15.71 15.11
C GLN A 268 1.92 15.59 15.71
#